data_549948efd800896b43e446198206a720
#
_entry.id   549948efd800896b43e446198206a720
#
_cell.length_a   1.000
_cell.length_b   1.000
_cell.length_c   1.000
_cell.angle_alpha   90.00
_cell.angle_beta   90.00
_cell.angle_gamma   90.00
#
_symmetry.space_group_name_H-M   'P 1'
#
loop_
_entity.id
_entity.type
_entity.pdbx_description
1 polymer ?
#
loop_
_entity_poly.entity_id
_entity_poly.type
_entity_poly.pdbx_seq_one_letter_code
_entity_poly.pdbx_strand_id
1 'polypeptide(L)'
;MKRKLIAILMTMLLIGTLFTACSKEEPKNDSKGTTADQAEKDKPDDTSAGDVTSDPVTLTVWESTLGPDEFIKQAGEAFNAKYPNITIEYVNVELGDSATQIALDGPAGVGPDLFAAPHDKLGELMTGGHVLPTANADTIRNNVLGATSVALTYDGTMYGYPVSAETYALFYNKALISEDQVPKTWEEVVSFSEKFNAENSGKYGFMMDVGNGYYSIIFTTSDNNRLFGPEGTDTTNTNINSPASVEGMKFFQGLRSILDIPAADLTTSITDAAFSSGNAALYITGLWNVTNFEDAGIDFGVAPLPSLPGNDTPVASFSGTRAMFVSAYSDYPEEAALFAEFLLSEEMQKLRFDLTGSLPSINIAVESPYIEGFLKQLDYAFPMPSIPQMGAYWDAMNAASANIWDGADIQAELDACNAAILGQ
;
A
#
# COMPACT_ATOMS: atom_id res chain seq x y z
N MET A 1 5.86 -33.63 44.30
CA MET A 1 6.97 -33.62 45.31
C MET A 1 7.78 -32.32 45.13
N LYS A 2 7.74 -31.52 46.22
CA LYS A 2 8.73 -30.49 46.69
C LYS A 2 9.34 -29.52 45.64
N ARG A 3 8.85 -28.24 45.53
CA ARG A 3 9.24 -27.04 46.34
C ARG A 3 10.77 -26.83 46.43
N LYS A 4 11.25 -25.72 45.85
CA LYS A 4 12.03 -24.71 46.58
C LYS A 4 12.04 -23.37 45.89
N LEU A 5 11.43 -22.37 46.55
CA LEU A 5 11.64 -20.92 46.42
C LEU A 5 13.06 -20.59 46.93
N ILE A 6 13.74 -19.60 46.34
CA ILE A 6 14.64 -18.73 47.05
C ILE A 6 14.43 -17.31 46.53
N ALA A 7 13.95 -16.46 47.46
CA ALA A 7 13.95 -14.99 47.37
C ALA A 7 15.22 -14.48 48.05
N ILE A 8 15.88 -13.50 47.50
CA ILE A 8 16.82 -12.65 48.28
C ILE A 8 16.60 -11.19 47.94
N LEU A 9 16.42 -10.47 48.99
CA LEU A 9 16.08 -9.08 49.26
C LEU A 9 17.26 -8.11 49.02
N MET A 10 16.95 -6.95 48.44
CA MET A 10 17.23 -5.59 48.88
C MET A 10 18.61 -5.21 49.47
N THR A 11 19.28 -4.21 48.90
CA THR A 11 19.79 -3.07 49.68
C THR A 11 19.94 -1.79 48.85
N MET A 12 19.24 -0.73 49.27
CA MET A 12 19.46 0.68 48.94
C MET A 12 20.78 1.18 49.53
N LEU A 13 21.46 2.07 48.84
CA LEU A 13 22.24 3.13 49.50
C LEU A 13 22.21 4.42 48.65
N LEU A 14 21.55 5.44 49.22
CA LEU A 14 21.65 6.84 48.84
C LEU A 14 22.95 7.43 49.38
N ILE A 15 23.69 8.21 48.59
CA ILE A 15 24.46 9.34 49.10
C ILE A 15 24.41 10.46 48.05
N GLY A 16 23.81 11.58 48.42
CA GLY A 16 23.86 12.83 47.69
C GLY A 16 25.00 13.71 48.21
N THR A 17 25.47 14.58 47.36
CA THR A 17 26.05 15.87 47.77
C THR A 17 25.88 16.93 46.70
N LEU A 18 25.30 18.03 47.10
CA LEU A 18 25.19 19.36 46.48
C LEU A 18 26.56 20.07 46.46
N PHE A 19 26.75 20.99 45.49
CA PHE A 19 27.26 22.36 45.65
C PHE A 19 27.33 23.04 44.28
N THR A 20 26.44 24.00 44.01
CA THR A 20 26.52 25.50 44.01
C THR A 20 27.59 26.10 43.07
N ALA A 21 27.20 26.76 42.06
CA ALA A 21 26.73 28.11 41.77
C ALA A 21 27.78 29.14 41.27
N CYS A 22 27.36 30.00 40.36
CA CYS A 22 27.85 31.33 39.96
C CYS A 22 29.11 31.38 39.09
N SER A 23 29.24 32.26 38.08
CA SER A 23 28.54 33.52 37.69
C SER A 23 29.03 33.97 36.32
N LYS A 24 28.18 34.69 35.61
CA LYS A 24 28.39 35.78 34.62
C LYS A 24 29.81 36.22 34.25
N GLU A 25 29.99 36.49 32.94
CA GLU A 25 30.26 37.82 32.39
C GLU A 25 30.38 37.79 30.85
N GLU A 26 29.56 38.62 30.18
CA GLU A 26 29.87 39.18 28.85
C GLU A 26 30.88 40.36 29.02
N PRO A 27 31.62 40.71 27.96
CA PRO A 27 31.36 41.97 27.33
C PRO A 27 31.56 42.06 25.80
N LYS A 28 30.64 42.78 25.19
CA LYS A 28 30.68 43.87 24.17
C LYS A 28 31.90 44.05 23.25
N ASN A 29 31.58 43.98 21.96
CA ASN A 29 31.57 45.05 20.95
C ASN A 29 32.89 45.79 20.66
N ASP A 30 33.32 45.76 19.36
CA ASP A 30 33.45 46.95 18.51
C ASP A 30 34.00 46.59 17.12
N SER A 31 33.23 46.87 16.15
CA SER A 31 33.17 47.54 14.86
C SER A 31 34.43 47.93 14.08
N LYS A 32 34.20 47.90 12.73
CA LYS A 32 34.78 48.57 11.56
C LYS A 32 35.79 47.74 10.77
N GLY A 33 35.66 47.64 9.49
CA GLY A 33 34.99 48.34 8.42
C GLY A 33 35.56 47.90 7.06
N THR A 34 34.69 47.90 6.06
CA THR A 34 34.87 48.27 4.64
C THR A 34 35.97 47.56 3.82
N THR A 35 35.65 46.87 2.74
CA THR A 35 35.34 47.37 1.37
C THR A 35 35.12 46.26 0.37
N ALA A 36 34.25 46.53 -0.59
CA ALA A 36 33.79 45.84 -1.78
C ALA A 36 34.88 45.13 -2.62
N ASP A 37 34.57 44.01 -3.25
CA ASP A 37 34.11 43.91 -4.64
C ASP A 37 34.34 42.50 -5.18
N GLN A 38 33.41 41.98 -5.86
CA GLN A 38 33.37 41.17 -7.06
C GLN A 38 32.44 39.92 -6.94
N ALA A 39 31.43 40.07 -7.76
CA ALA A 39 30.46 39.03 -8.07
C ALA A 39 31.14 37.82 -8.74
N GLU A 40 31.02 36.67 -8.12
CA GLU A 40 31.18 35.37 -8.78
C GLU A 40 29.84 34.64 -8.73
N LYS A 41 29.41 34.18 -9.89
CA LYS A 41 28.10 33.57 -10.13
C LYS A 41 27.94 32.32 -9.29
N ASP A 42 26.97 32.33 -8.39
CA ASP A 42 26.50 31.18 -7.68
C ASP A 42 25.92 30.14 -8.66
N LYS A 43 26.58 29.00 -8.76
CA LYS A 43 25.94 27.72 -9.11
C LYS A 43 25.03 27.38 -7.96
N PRO A 44 23.87 26.75 -8.21
CA PRO A 44 23.09 26.19 -7.13
C PRO A 44 23.95 25.15 -6.40
N ASP A 45 24.16 25.39 -5.13
CA ASP A 45 24.78 24.45 -4.20
C ASP A 45 23.87 23.23 -4.07
N ASP A 46 24.41 22.09 -4.46
CA ASP A 46 23.78 20.77 -4.30
C ASP A 46 23.94 20.39 -2.82
N THR A 47 23.10 20.97 -1.96
CA THR A 47 23.09 20.67 -0.54
C THR A 47 21.95 19.75 -0.23
N SER A 48 22.19 18.41 -0.23
CA SER A 48 21.76 17.51 0.83
C SER A 48 21.93 16.03 0.45
N ALA A 49 23.16 15.54 0.49
CA ALA A 49 23.37 14.19 0.97
C ALA A 49 23.91 14.37 2.40
N GLY A 50 23.22 13.82 3.41
CA GLY A 50 23.84 13.58 4.71
C GLY A 50 25.19 12.89 4.49
N ASP A 51 26.12 12.99 5.43
CA ASP A 51 27.44 12.39 5.31
C ASP A 51 27.34 10.86 5.19
N VAL A 52 27.10 10.38 3.96
CA VAL A 52 27.11 8.96 3.62
C VAL A 52 28.51 8.43 3.89
N THR A 53 28.61 7.36 4.66
CA THR A 53 29.93 6.80 5.01
C THR A 53 30.71 6.34 3.78
N SER A 54 32.03 6.45 3.84
CA SER A 54 32.93 5.87 2.83
C SER A 54 33.29 4.41 3.13
N ASP A 55 32.93 3.90 4.32
CA ASP A 55 33.21 2.53 4.73
C ASP A 55 32.29 1.54 3.98
N PRO A 56 32.71 0.29 3.79
CA PRO A 56 31.85 -0.73 3.21
C PRO A 56 30.59 -0.98 4.06
N VAL A 57 29.42 -0.86 3.43
CA VAL A 57 28.10 -1.08 4.05
C VAL A 57 27.34 -2.13 3.26
N THR A 58 26.63 -3.00 3.95
CA THR A 58 25.61 -3.87 3.36
C THR A 58 24.26 -3.50 3.94
N LEU A 59 23.32 -3.09 3.08
CA LEU A 59 21.94 -2.79 3.45
C LEU A 59 21.08 -4.02 3.21
N THR A 60 20.38 -4.47 4.23
CA THR A 60 19.35 -5.52 4.12
C THR A 60 18.04 -4.89 3.70
N VAL A 61 17.48 -5.35 2.58
CA VAL A 61 16.24 -4.82 2.00
C VAL A 61 15.18 -5.91 1.91
N TRP A 62 14.05 -5.71 2.59
CA TRP A 62 12.90 -6.60 2.52
C TRP A 62 11.94 -6.19 1.40
N GLU A 63 11.60 -7.15 0.56
CA GLU A 63 10.60 -6.99 -0.50
C GLU A 63 9.99 -8.37 -0.83
N SER A 64 8.80 -8.39 -1.43
CA SER A 64 8.13 -9.63 -1.85
C SER A 64 8.70 -10.19 -3.15
N THR A 65 8.29 -11.41 -3.50
CA THR A 65 8.64 -12.10 -4.74
C THR A 65 7.77 -11.69 -5.95
N LEU A 66 7.95 -12.37 -7.08
CA LEU A 66 7.17 -12.23 -8.32
C LEU A 66 7.31 -10.86 -9.02
N GLY A 67 8.56 -10.41 -9.15
CA GLY A 67 8.92 -9.17 -9.85
C GLY A 67 9.56 -8.13 -8.95
N PRO A 68 8.96 -7.75 -7.78
CA PRO A 68 9.60 -6.82 -6.86
C PRO A 68 10.98 -7.25 -6.36
N ASP A 69 11.21 -8.55 -6.15
CA ASP A 69 12.51 -9.10 -5.79
C ASP A 69 13.56 -8.88 -6.89
N GLU A 70 13.18 -9.09 -8.13
CA GLU A 70 14.07 -8.88 -9.28
C GLU A 70 14.37 -7.38 -9.45
N PHE A 71 13.37 -6.53 -9.21
CA PHE A 71 13.57 -5.08 -9.20
C PHE A 71 14.61 -4.66 -8.16
N ILE A 72 14.51 -5.11 -6.90
CA ILE A 72 15.47 -4.73 -5.84
C ILE A 72 16.88 -5.25 -6.16
N LYS A 73 17.03 -6.46 -6.72
CA LYS A 73 18.32 -7.01 -7.12
C LYS A 73 18.98 -6.17 -8.22
N GLN A 74 18.26 -5.87 -9.29
CA GLN A 74 18.78 -5.07 -10.41
C GLN A 74 19.05 -3.61 -9.99
N ALA A 75 18.13 -3.00 -9.23
CA ALA A 75 18.35 -1.67 -8.67
C ALA A 75 19.56 -1.62 -7.73
N GLY A 76 19.76 -2.67 -6.94
CA GLY A 76 20.94 -2.82 -6.04
C GLY A 76 22.25 -2.87 -6.82
N GLU A 77 22.31 -3.61 -7.94
CA GLU A 77 23.47 -3.66 -8.82
C GLU A 77 23.76 -2.28 -9.45
N ALA A 78 22.71 -1.59 -9.94
CA ALA A 78 22.84 -0.25 -10.50
C ALA A 78 23.27 0.79 -9.44
N PHE A 79 22.75 0.66 -8.22
CA PHE A 79 23.14 1.51 -7.10
C PHE A 79 24.60 1.28 -6.68
N ASN A 80 25.04 0.04 -6.55
CA ASN A 80 26.43 -0.32 -6.24
C ASN A 80 27.41 0.20 -7.31
N ALA A 81 27.03 0.21 -8.58
CA ALA A 81 27.84 0.82 -9.64
C ALA A 81 28.09 2.32 -9.41
N LYS A 82 27.13 3.02 -8.79
CA LYS A 82 27.22 4.45 -8.44
C LYS A 82 27.88 4.69 -7.08
N TYR A 83 27.63 3.80 -6.11
CA TYR A 83 28.12 3.82 -4.73
C TYR A 83 28.82 2.52 -4.40
N PRO A 84 30.09 2.30 -4.82
CA PRO A 84 30.76 1.00 -4.77
C PRO A 84 31.00 0.44 -3.34
N ASN A 85 30.91 1.29 -2.34
CA ASN A 85 31.02 0.91 -0.93
C ASN A 85 29.69 0.40 -0.33
N ILE A 86 28.55 0.52 -1.04
CA ILE A 86 27.24 0.09 -0.54
C ILE A 86 26.76 -1.11 -1.34
N THR A 87 26.47 -2.20 -0.67
CA THR A 87 25.91 -3.44 -1.25
C THR A 87 24.47 -3.60 -0.77
N ILE A 88 23.57 -4.02 -1.65
CA ILE A 88 22.17 -4.31 -1.32
C ILE A 88 22.00 -5.82 -1.20
N GLU A 89 21.51 -6.29 -0.06
CA GLU A 89 21.12 -7.68 0.19
C GLU A 89 19.59 -7.78 0.25
N TYR A 90 19.00 -8.46 -0.73
CA TYR A 90 17.56 -8.73 -0.78
C TYR A 90 17.20 -9.88 0.15
N VAL A 91 16.12 -9.69 0.92
CA VAL A 91 15.48 -10.73 1.73
C VAL A 91 14.00 -10.77 1.44
N ASN A 92 13.46 -11.97 1.17
CA ASN A 92 12.03 -12.14 0.92
C ASN A 92 11.22 -11.96 2.20
N VAL A 93 10.37 -10.94 2.21
CA VAL A 93 9.27 -10.77 3.17
C VAL A 93 8.05 -10.30 2.38
N GLU A 94 6.96 -11.03 2.51
CA GLU A 94 5.73 -10.70 1.78
C GLU A 94 5.18 -9.34 2.23
N LEU A 95 4.67 -8.56 1.27
CA LEU A 95 4.25 -7.17 1.47
C LEU A 95 3.27 -7.02 2.64
N GLY A 96 2.30 -7.93 2.75
CA GLY A 96 1.28 -7.92 3.81
C GLY A 96 1.82 -8.24 5.21
N ASP A 97 2.94 -8.97 5.28
CA ASP A 97 3.52 -9.45 6.54
C ASP A 97 4.58 -8.51 7.09
N SER A 98 5.10 -7.59 6.27
CA SER A 98 6.27 -6.75 6.59
C SER A 98 6.11 -5.93 7.86
N ALA A 99 4.92 -5.34 8.11
CA ALA A 99 4.66 -4.56 9.31
C ALA A 99 4.70 -5.41 10.59
N THR A 100 4.12 -6.62 10.55
CA THR A 100 4.19 -7.57 11.67
C THR A 100 5.62 -8.08 11.89
N GLN A 101 6.31 -8.37 10.79
CA GLN A 101 7.68 -8.91 10.87
C GLN A 101 8.67 -7.88 11.43
N ILE A 102 8.60 -6.59 11.00
CA ILE A 102 9.49 -5.54 11.54
C ILE A 102 9.26 -5.30 13.03
N ALA A 103 8.01 -5.43 13.50
CA ALA A 103 7.69 -5.30 14.92
C ALA A 103 8.34 -6.38 15.79
N LEU A 104 8.63 -7.54 15.22
CA LEU A 104 9.31 -8.66 15.90
C LEU A 104 10.83 -8.57 15.72
N ASP A 105 11.31 -8.45 14.51
CA ASP A 105 12.71 -8.59 14.14
C ASP A 105 13.52 -7.31 14.39
N GLY A 106 12.89 -6.14 14.24
CA GLY A 106 13.52 -4.83 14.47
C GLY A 106 14.11 -4.71 15.88
N PRO A 107 13.30 -4.84 16.95
CA PRO A 107 13.80 -4.79 18.32
C PRO A 107 14.79 -5.91 18.67
N ALA A 108 14.75 -7.04 17.94
CA ALA A 108 15.69 -8.16 18.12
C ALA A 108 17.05 -7.92 17.43
N GLY A 109 17.20 -6.84 16.64
CA GLY A 109 18.42 -6.51 15.92
C GLY A 109 18.70 -7.43 14.72
N VAL A 110 17.65 -8.04 14.14
CA VAL A 110 17.73 -8.90 12.97
C VAL A 110 16.79 -8.42 11.85
N GLY A 111 16.27 -7.20 11.99
CA GLY A 111 15.42 -6.55 11.00
C GLY A 111 16.20 -5.96 9.82
N PRO A 112 15.51 -5.37 8.84
CA PRO A 112 16.09 -4.75 7.66
C PRO A 112 16.57 -3.32 7.94
N ASP A 113 17.35 -2.77 7.01
CA ASP A 113 17.64 -1.33 6.92
C ASP A 113 16.52 -0.58 6.17
N LEU A 114 15.97 -1.25 5.16
CA LEU A 114 14.89 -0.72 4.32
C LEU A 114 13.88 -1.84 4.03
N PHE A 115 12.59 -1.54 4.05
CA PHE A 115 11.57 -2.54 3.78
C PHE A 115 10.35 -1.99 3.05
N ALA A 116 9.77 -2.85 2.20
CA ALA A 116 8.52 -2.54 1.52
C ALA A 116 7.33 -2.79 2.44
N ALA A 117 6.36 -1.87 2.43
CA ALA A 117 5.04 -2.08 3.01
C ALA A 117 3.98 -1.27 2.25
N PRO A 118 2.71 -1.67 2.30
CA PRO A 118 1.63 -0.85 1.77
C PRO A 118 1.37 0.32 2.72
N HIS A 119 0.98 1.47 2.16
CA HIS A 119 0.85 2.72 2.91
C HIS A 119 -0.20 2.68 4.04
N ASP A 120 -1.22 1.83 3.95
CA ASP A 120 -2.23 1.65 5.01
C ASP A 120 -1.64 1.10 6.32
N LYS A 121 -0.43 0.52 6.27
CA LYS A 121 0.33 0.12 7.45
C LYS A 121 1.05 1.28 8.15
N LEU A 122 1.05 2.48 7.55
CA LEU A 122 1.80 3.61 8.10
C LEU A 122 1.40 3.94 9.54
N GLY A 123 0.09 3.94 9.84
CA GLY A 123 -0.40 4.21 11.19
C GLY A 123 0.14 3.23 12.24
N GLU A 124 0.20 1.95 11.89
CA GLU A 124 0.75 0.88 12.73
C GLU A 124 2.27 1.04 12.89
N LEU A 125 2.99 1.20 11.78
CA LEU A 125 4.44 1.33 11.74
C LEU A 125 4.93 2.55 12.53
N MET A 126 4.27 3.69 12.37
CA MET A 126 4.61 4.94 13.06
C MET A 126 4.28 4.85 14.55
N THR A 127 3.12 4.32 14.93
CA THR A 127 2.72 4.17 16.33
C THR A 127 3.64 3.18 17.07
N GLY A 128 4.09 2.14 16.38
CA GLY A 128 5.07 1.17 16.90
C GLY A 128 6.50 1.71 16.98
N GLY A 129 6.79 2.85 16.36
CA GLY A 129 8.14 3.43 16.31
C GLY A 129 9.10 2.62 15.43
N HIS A 130 8.59 1.97 14.38
CA HIS A 130 9.35 1.06 13.53
C HIS A 130 9.99 1.74 12.32
N VAL A 131 9.59 2.98 12.00
CA VAL A 131 10.01 3.72 10.81
C VAL A 131 10.53 5.10 11.14
N LEU A 132 11.48 5.57 10.35
CA LEU A 132 11.99 6.94 10.43
C LEU A 132 11.23 7.87 9.48
N PRO A 133 11.14 9.19 9.80
CA PRO A 133 10.67 10.18 8.85
C PRO A 133 11.48 10.16 7.56
N THR A 134 10.83 10.46 6.43
CA THR A 134 11.48 10.55 5.12
C THR A 134 12.52 11.67 5.12
N ALA A 135 13.76 11.34 4.82
CA ALA A 135 14.78 12.34 4.53
C ALA A 135 14.38 13.13 3.27
N ASN A 136 14.72 14.42 3.23
CA ASN A 136 14.43 15.31 2.08
C ASN A 136 12.94 15.30 1.64
N ALA A 137 12.02 15.16 2.61
CA ALA A 137 10.58 14.98 2.38
C ALA A 137 9.99 15.99 1.38
N ASP A 138 10.41 17.25 1.42
CA ASP A 138 9.90 18.29 0.51
C ASP A 138 10.36 18.04 -0.95
N THR A 139 11.58 17.56 -1.14
CA THR A 139 12.09 17.16 -2.45
C THR A 139 11.31 15.95 -2.98
N ILE A 140 11.09 14.95 -2.14
CA ILE A 140 10.30 13.77 -2.52
C ILE A 140 8.87 14.16 -2.89
N ARG A 141 8.17 14.95 -2.06
CA ARG A 141 6.80 15.42 -2.34
C ARG A 141 6.66 16.15 -3.69
N ASN A 142 7.67 16.91 -4.08
CA ASN A 142 7.66 17.67 -5.34
C ASN A 142 7.89 16.78 -6.57
N ASN A 143 8.49 15.62 -6.40
CA ASN A 143 8.89 14.72 -7.49
C ASN A 143 7.92 13.55 -7.70
N VAL A 144 7.12 13.20 -6.70
CA VAL A 144 6.18 12.07 -6.77
C VAL A 144 4.75 12.53 -7.06
N LEU A 145 3.87 11.60 -7.41
CA LEU A 145 2.45 11.86 -7.57
C LEU A 145 1.85 12.32 -6.23
N GLY A 146 1.07 13.41 -6.24
CA GLY A 146 0.53 14.01 -5.03
C GLY A 146 -0.25 13.02 -4.15
N ALA A 147 -1.03 12.12 -4.75
CA ALA A 147 -1.78 11.10 -4.02
C ALA A 147 -0.87 10.15 -3.23
N THR A 148 0.29 9.76 -3.78
CA THR A 148 1.22 8.85 -3.11
C THR A 148 1.93 9.52 -1.93
N SER A 149 2.25 10.82 -2.05
CA SER A 149 2.86 11.57 -0.94
C SER A 149 1.86 11.83 0.19
N VAL A 150 0.59 12.09 -0.14
CA VAL A 150 -0.49 12.24 0.86
C VAL A 150 -0.68 10.93 1.62
N ALA A 151 -0.73 9.79 0.91
CA ALA A 151 -0.88 8.47 1.51
C ALA A 151 0.25 8.12 2.51
N LEU A 152 1.44 8.70 2.34
CA LEU A 152 2.61 8.49 3.21
C LEU A 152 2.83 9.62 4.23
N THR A 153 1.85 10.50 4.42
CA THR A 153 1.96 11.61 5.38
C THR A 153 1.02 11.35 6.56
N TYR A 154 1.59 11.32 7.76
CA TYR A 154 0.87 11.21 9.02
C TYR A 154 1.20 12.39 9.92
N ASP A 155 0.17 13.12 10.39
CA ASP A 155 0.30 14.33 11.21
C ASP A 155 1.34 15.35 10.66
N GLY A 156 1.27 15.59 9.34
CA GLY A 156 2.13 16.52 8.61
C GLY A 156 3.55 16.01 8.32
N THR A 157 3.96 14.89 8.89
CA THR A 157 5.26 14.26 8.64
C THR A 157 5.14 13.16 7.60
N MET A 158 5.99 13.19 6.58
CA MET A 158 6.08 12.12 5.59
C MET A 158 6.97 10.99 6.08
N TYR A 159 6.54 9.76 5.85
CA TYR A 159 7.29 8.53 6.12
C TYR A 159 7.29 7.67 4.86
N GLY A 160 8.45 7.10 4.53
CA GLY A 160 8.59 6.22 3.38
C GLY A 160 8.71 6.93 2.02
N TYR A 161 9.11 6.15 1.03
CA TYR A 161 9.40 6.55 -0.34
C TYR A 161 8.46 5.77 -1.26
N PRO A 162 7.53 6.41 -1.97
CA PRO A 162 6.53 5.72 -2.77
C PRO A 162 7.19 5.12 -4.02
N VAL A 163 7.19 3.81 -4.17
CA VAL A 163 7.82 3.14 -5.33
C VAL A 163 6.81 2.72 -6.40
N SER A 164 5.51 2.67 -6.07
CA SER A 164 4.44 2.49 -7.06
C SER A 164 3.10 3.02 -6.56
N ALA A 165 2.22 3.36 -7.52
CA ALA A 165 0.80 3.55 -7.29
C ALA A 165 0.05 2.30 -7.77
N GLU A 166 -0.99 1.90 -7.04
CA GLU A 166 -1.72 0.66 -7.30
C GLU A 166 -3.23 0.89 -7.19
N THR A 167 -3.99 0.18 -8.02
CA THR A 167 -5.44 0.00 -7.89
C THR A 167 -5.85 -1.27 -8.61
N TYR A 168 -7.10 -1.65 -8.46
CA TYR A 168 -7.71 -2.75 -9.19
C TYR A 168 -8.85 -2.24 -10.08
N ALA A 169 -9.17 -3.03 -11.10
CA ALA A 169 -10.14 -2.67 -12.12
C ALA A 169 -10.87 -3.92 -12.64
N LEU A 170 -11.72 -3.77 -13.64
CA LEU A 170 -12.38 -4.88 -14.31
C LEU A 170 -11.50 -5.41 -15.47
N PHE A 171 -10.97 -6.60 -15.31
CA PHE A 171 -10.33 -7.35 -16.40
C PHE A 171 -11.38 -8.08 -17.21
N TYR A 172 -11.19 -8.13 -18.53
CA TYR A 172 -12.04 -8.92 -19.42
C TYR A 172 -11.21 -9.74 -20.41
N ASN A 173 -11.58 -11.01 -20.58
CA ASN A 173 -10.91 -11.93 -21.49
C ASN A 173 -11.49 -11.74 -22.91
N LYS A 174 -10.71 -11.19 -23.85
CA LYS A 174 -11.14 -10.88 -25.23
C LYS A 174 -11.53 -12.10 -26.05
N ALA A 175 -11.10 -13.30 -25.65
CA ALA A 175 -11.56 -14.54 -26.27
C ALA A 175 -12.99 -14.92 -25.86
N LEU A 176 -13.53 -14.34 -24.77
CA LEU A 176 -14.84 -14.66 -24.20
C LEU A 176 -15.85 -13.52 -24.27
N ILE A 177 -15.37 -12.29 -24.36
CA ILE A 177 -16.19 -11.08 -24.46
C ILE A 177 -15.48 -10.03 -25.32
N SER A 178 -16.18 -9.41 -26.27
CA SER A 178 -15.62 -8.31 -27.06
C SER A 178 -15.64 -6.98 -26.28
N GLU A 179 -14.73 -6.08 -26.61
CA GLU A 179 -14.55 -4.81 -25.90
C GLU A 179 -15.83 -3.94 -25.86
N ASP A 180 -16.58 -3.93 -26.96
CA ASP A 180 -17.85 -3.19 -27.09
C ASP A 180 -18.98 -3.76 -26.22
N GLN A 181 -18.82 -4.98 -25.70
CA GLN A 181 -19.77 -5.67 -24.82
C GLN A 181 -19.37 -5.64 -23.35
N VAL A 182 -18.22 -5.05 -23.02
CA VAL A 182 -17.76 -4.96 -21.61
C VAL A 182 -18.78 -4.16 -20.79
N PRO A 183 -19.33 -4.75 -19.70
CA PRO A 183 -20.33 -4.11 -18.87
C PRO A 183 -19.85 -2.83 -18.23
N LYS A 184 -20.71 -1.81 -18.18
CA LYS A 184 -20.45 -0.54 -17.52
C LYS A 184 -21.27 -0.38 -16.24
N THR A 185 -22.29 -1.21 -16.05
CA THR A 185 -23.10 -1.27 -14.84
C THR A 185 -23.10 -2.68 -14.27
N TRP A 186 -23.33 -2.81 -12.99
CA TRP A 186 -23.43 -4.10 -12.34
C TRP A 186 -24.65 -4.92 -12.78
N GLU A 187 -25.75 -4.25 -13.21
CA GLU A 187 -26.88 -4.94 -13.81
C GLU A 187 -26.50 -5.58 -15.16
N GLU A 188 -25.65 -4.92 -15.93
CA GLU A 188 -25.10 -5.48 -17.17
C GLU A 188 -24.17 -6.67 -16.88
N VAL A 189 -23.35 -6.62 -15.79
CA VAL A 189 -22.55 -7.76 -15.33
C VAL A 189 -23.43 -8.96 -15.01
N VAL A 190 -24.53 -8.76 -14.28
CA VAL A 190 -25.48 -9.83 -13.94
C VAL A 190 -26.08 -10.41 -15.23
N SER A 191 -26.66 -9.56 -16.09
CA SER A 191 -27.33 -10.01 -17.32
C SER A 191 -26.39 -10.74 -18.26
N PHE A 192 -25.14 -10.26 -18.42
CA PHE A 192 -24.11 -10.92 -19.20
C PHE A 192 -23.77 -12.29 -18.60
N SER A 193 -23.52 -12.34 -17.28
CA SER A 193 -23.08 -13.56 -16.60
C SER A 193 -24.15 -14.63 -16.60
N GLU A 194 -25.42 -14.31 -16.39
CA GLU A 194 -26.55 -15.25 -16.49
C GLU A 194 -26.56 -15.94 -17.87
N LYS A 195 -26.48 -15.15 -18.94
CA LYS A 195 -26.45 -15.68 -20.30
C LYS A 195 -25.20 -16.51 -20.56
N PHE A 196 -24.04 -15.95 -20.20
CA PHE A 196 -22.74 -16.58 -20.44
C PHE A 196 -22.64 -17.95 -19.72
N ASN A 197 -23.03 -18.02 -18.45
CA ASN A 197 -22.98 -19.25 -17.65
C ASN A 197 -23.92 -20.33 -18.21
N ALA A 198 -25.09 -19.94 -18.73
CA ALA A 198 -26.04 -20.87 -19.35
C ALA A 198 -25.49 -21.46 -20.68
N GLU A 199 -24.70 -20.70 -21.43
CA GLU A 199 -24.16 -21.09 -22.72
C GLU A 199 -22.77 -21.76 -22.61
N ASN A 200 -22.03 -21.58 -21.49
CA ASN A 200 -20.63 -21.99 -21.35
C ASN A 200 -20.42 -22.82 -20.09
N SER A 201 -20.81 -24.10 -20.11
CA SER A 201 -20.64 -24.98 -18.96
C SER A 201 -19.16 -25.07 -18.53
N GLY A 202 -18.90 -24.90 -17.24
CA GLY A 202 -17.55 -24.93 -16.65
C GLY A 202 -16.76 -23.64 -16.80
N LYS A 203 -17.39 -22.57 -17.29
CA LYS A 203 -16.83 -21.21 -17.31
C LYS A 203 -17.73 -20.25 -16.53
N TYR A 204 -17.16 -19.11 -16.17
CA TYR A 204 -17.80 -18.08 -15.35
C TYR A 204 -17.87 -16.76 -16.11
N GLY A 205 -19.06 -16.15 -16.16
CA GLY A 205 -19.24 -14.81 -16.72
C GLY A 205 -18.51 -13.75 -15.90
N PHE A 206 -18.48 -13.93 -14.57
CA PHE A 206 -17.83 -13.03 -13.65
C PHE A 206 -17.19 -13.80 -12.48
N MET A 207 -16.03 -13.33 -12.01
CA MET A 207 -15.37 -13.81 -10.80
C MET A 207 -14.76 -12.66 -10.00
N MET A 208 -14.68 -12.83 -8.68
CA MET A 208 -13.89 -12.01 -7.75
C MET A 208 -13.62 -12.79 -6.47
N ASP A 209 -12.62 -12.38 -5.69
CA ASP A 209 -12.42 -12.83 -4.31
C ASP A 209 -13.44 -12.12 -3.41
N VAL A 210 -14.52 -12.81 -3.11
CA VAL A 210 -15.68 -12.24 -2.38
C VAL A 210 -15.46 -12.16 -0.87
N GLY A 211 -14.52 -12.93 -0.34
CA GLY A 211 -14.15 -12.93 1.09
C GLY A 211 -13.08 -11.90 1.44
N ASN A 212 -12.72 -11.03 0.51
CA ASN A 212 -11.64 -10.07 0.70
C ASN A 212 -12.17 -8.63 0.76
N GLY A 213 -12.00 -7.99 1.92
CA GLY A 213 -12.42 -6.61 2.17
C GLY A 213 -11.77 -5.59 1.25
N TYR A 214 -10.62 -5.91 0.66
CA TYR A 214 -9.96 -5.06 -0.34
C TYR A 214 -10.80 -4.90 -1.61
N TYR A 215 -11.47 -5.97 -2.05
CA TYR A 215 -12.33 -5.94 -3.23
C TYR A 215 -13.79 -5.62 -2.91
N SER A 216 -14.32 -6.16 -1.81
CA SER A 216 -15.74 -6.00 -1.46
C SER A 216 -16.11 -4.59 -1.03
N ILE A 217 -15.14 -3.75 -0.62
CA ILE A 217 -15.36 -2.34 -0.25
C ILE A 217 -16.08 -1.55 -1.34
N ILE A 218 -15.89 -1.87 -2.62
CA ILE A 218 -16.53 -1.17 -3.74
C ILE A 218 -18.05 -1.11 -3.64
N PHE A 219 -18.66 -2.12 -3.03
CA PHE A 219 -20.10 -2.17 -2.82
C PHE A 219 -20.58 -1.27 -1.67
N THR A 220 -19.67 -0.67 -0.92
CA THR A 220 -20.01 0.27 0.16
C THR A 220 -19.81 1.74 -0.24
N THR A 221 -19.38 2.02 -1.49
CA THR A 221 -18.91 3.36 -1.90
C THR A 221 -19.95 4.21 -2.62
N SER A 222 -21.21 3.75 -2.71
CA SER A 222 -22.32 4.53 -3.26
C SER A 222 -22.49 5.87 -2.54
N ASP A 223 -23.04 6.86 -3.24
CA ASP A 223 -23.34 8.19 -2.69
C ASP A 223 -22.11 8.89 -2.08
N ASN A 224 -20.94 8.65 -2.65
CA ASN A 224 -19.65 9.13 -2.12
C ASN A 224 -19.35 8.66 -0.68
N ASN A 225 -19.97 7.56 -0.24
CA ASN A 225 -19.60 6.96 1.04
C ASN A 225 -18.14 6.51 1.03
N ARG A 226 -17.40 6.84 2.08
CA ARG A 226 -15.96 6.51 2.21
C ARG A 226 -15.67 6.00 3.60
N LEU A 227 -14.85 4.97 3.66
CA LEU A 227 -14.34 4.41 4.91
C LEU A 227 -13.61 5.50 5.71
N PHE A 228 -14.02 5.67 6.98
CA PHE A 228 -13.52 6.72 7.90
C PHE A 228 -13.74 8.16 7.39
N GLY A 229 -14.81 8.38 6.63
CA GLY A 229 -15.16 9.70 6.10
C GLY A 229 -14.40 10.10 4.83
N PRO A 230 -14.71 11.29 4.28
CA PRO A 230 -14.14 11.75 3.00
C PRO A 230 -12.61 11.78 2.95
N GLU A 231 -11.97 12.08 4.08
CA GLU A 231 -10.51 12.17 4.22
C GLU A 231 -9.89 10.88 4.74
N GLY A 232 -10.69 9.84 5.06
CA GLY A 232 -10.18 8.58 5.59
C GLY A 232 -9.59 8.68 7.02
N THR A 233 -9.97 9.68 7.81
CA THR A 233 -9.34 10.00 9.11
C THR A 233 -10.29 10.05 10.29
N ASP A 234 -11.58 9.77 10.12
CA ASP A 234 -12.57 9.76 11.20
C ASP A 234 -12.45 8.48 12.03
N THR A 235 -11.72 8.57 13.14
CA THR A 235 -11.51 7.45 14.08
C THR A 235 -12.73 7.10 14.91
N THR A 236 -13.85 7.82 14.77
CA THR A 236 -15.08 7.63 15.55
C THR A 236 -16.21 6.99 14.77
N ASN A 237 -16.13 7.01 13.44
CA ASN A 237 -17.14 6.46 12.55
C ASN A 237 -16.48 5.87 11.28
N THR A 238 -16.74 4.59 11.01
CA THR A 238 -16.20 3.94 9.83
C THR A 238 -17.01 4.18 8.56
N ASN A 239 -18.28 4.57 8.65
CA ASN A 239 -19.27 4.59 7.57
C ASN A 239 -19.56 3.21 6.92
N ILE A 240 -18.96 2.12 7.41
CA ILE A 240 -19.10 0.79 6.79
C ILE A 240 -20.52 0.22 6.93
N ASN A 241 -21.26 0.60 7.98
CA ASN A 241 -22.63 0.19 8.24
C ASN A 241 -23.69 1.27 7.87
N SER A 242 -23.31 2.23 7.02
CA SER A 242 -24.22 3.26 6.53
C SER A 242 -25.34 2.66 5.68
N PRO A 243 -26.48 3.36 5.52
CA PRO A 243 -27.54 2.90 4.60
C PRO A 243 -27.05 2.64 3.18
N ALA A 244 -26.13 3.46 2.66
CA ALA A 244 -25.52 3.25 1.34
C ALA A 244 -24.72 1.95 1.27
N SER A 245 -23.92 1.64 2.32
CA SER A 245 -23.20 0.37 2.43
C SER A 245 -24.15 -0.83 2.48
N VAL A 246 -25.22 -0.74 3.25
CA VAL A 246 -26.22 -1.84 3.36
C VAL A 246 -26.88 -2.12 2.01
N GLU A 247 -27.29 -1.07 1.27
CA GLU A 247 -27.89 -1.27 -0.06
C GLU A 247 -26.90 -1.86 -1.07
N GLY A 248 -25.65 -1.39 -1.08
CA GLY A 248 -24.63 -1.95 -1.96
C GLY A 248 -24.26 -3.39 -1.60
N MET A 249 -24.18 -3.72 -0.31
CA MET A 249 -23.92 -5.09 0.15
C MET A 249 -25.12 -6.04 -0.06
N LYS A 250 -26.34 -5.54 -0.17
CA LYS A 250 -27.49 -6.33 -0.67
C LYS A 250 -27.29 -6.72 -2.13
N PHE A 251 -26.81 -5.78 -2.93
CA PHE A 251 -26.48 -6.08 -4.32
C PHE A 251 -25.35 -7.12 -4.40
N PHE A 252 -24.27 -6.92 -3.63
CA PHE A 252 -23.17 -7.87 -3.52
C PHE A 252 -23.67 -9.30 -3.17
N GLN A 253 -24.48 -9.45 -2.13
CA GLN A 253 -25.08 -10.74 -1.76
C GLN A 253 -25.91 -11.34 -2.92
N GLY A 254 -26.61 -10.50 -3.69
CA GLY A 254 -27.39 -10.91 -4.84
C GLY A 254 -26.56 -11.47 -6.01
N LEU A 255 -25.26 -11.12 -6.12
CA LEU A 255 -24.35 -11.68 -7.12
C LEU A 255 -24.13 -13.19 -6.96
N ARG A 256 -24.51 -13.76 -5.81
CA ARG A 256 -24.55 -15.20 -5.62
C ARG A 256 -25.38 -15.94 -6.68
N SER A 257 -26.36 -15.27 -7.27
CA SER A 257 -27.20 -15.83 -8.36
C SER A 257 -26.41 -16.14 -9.65
N ILE A 258 -25.31 -15.42 -9.89
CA ILE A 258 -24.45 -15.59 -11.07
C ILE A 258 -23.13 -16.31 -10.76
N LEU A 259 -22.77 -16.44 -9.47
CA LEU A 259 -21.55 -17.10 -9.00
C LEU A 259 -21.88 -17.91 -7.73
N ASP A 260 -22.58 -19.05 -7.93
CA ASP A 260 -23.07 -19.90 -6.82
C ASP A 260 -21.95 -20.79 -6.26
N ILE A 261 -20.93 -20.12 -5.66
CA ILE A 261 -19.77 -20.75 -5.03
C ILE A 261 -19.63 -20.15 -3.62
N PRO A 262 -19.41 -20.95 -2.56
CA PRO A 262 -19.15 -20.43 -1.21
C PRO A 262 -17.95 -19.48 -1.16
N ALA A 263 -17.96 -18.52 -0.24
CA ALA A 263 -16.86 -17.56 -0.09
C ALA A 263 -15.50 -18.24 0.11
N ALA A 264 -15.46 -19.30 0.90
CA ALA A 264 -14.23 -20.07 1.17
C ALA A 264 -13.57 -20.68 -0.10
N ASP A 265 -14.34 -20.87 -1.17
CA ASP A 265 -13.88 -21.43 -2.45
C ASP A 265 -13.66 -20.34 -3.52
N LEU A 266 -13.72 -19.05 -3.16
CA LEU A 266 -13.51 -17.90 -4.04
C LEU A 266 -12.32 -17.04 -3.57
N THR A 267 -11.22 -17.68 -3.22
CA THR A 267 -9.99 -16.99 -2.83
C THR A 267 -9.27 -16.39 -4.04
N THR A 268 -8.43 -15.38 -3.82
CA THR A 268 -7.59 -14.75 -4.87
C THR A 268 -6.89 -15.80 -5.73
N SER A 269 -6.26 -16.82 -5.12
CA SER A 269 -5.55 -17.87 -5.86
C SER A 269 -6.47 -18.68 -6.80
N ILE A 270 -7.70 -18.97 -6.38
CA ILE A 270 -8.68 -19.71 -7.20
C ILE A 270 -9.20 -18.84 -8.33
N THR A 271 -9.50 -17.58 -8.07
CA THR A 271 -10.02 -16.63 -9.06
C THR A 271 -8.96 -16.24 -10.10
N ASP A 272 -7.69 -16.05 -9.67
CA ASP A 272 -6.53 -15.87 -10.56
C ASP A 272 -6.35 -17.07 -11.49
N ALA A 273 -6.39 -18.28 -10.94
CA ALA A 273 -6.27 -19.51 -11.72
C ALA A 273 -7.41 -19.67 -12.73
N ALA A 274 -8.64 -19.28 -12.38
CA ALA A 274 -9.78 -19.34 -13.30
C ALA A 274 -9.60 -18.38 -14.48
N PHE A 275 -9.13 -17.15 -14.25
CA PHE A 275 -8.88 -16.17 -15.30
C PHE A 275 -7.66 -16.59 -16.16
N SER A 276 -6.54 -16.98 -15.56
CA SER A 276 -5.32 -17.45 -16.24
C SER A 276 -5.56 -18.69 -17.10
N SER A 277 -6.56 -19.53 -16.74
CA SER A 277 -6.95 -20.71 -17.53
C SER A 277 -7.97 -20.41 -18.62
N GLY A 278 -8.39 -19.15 -18.81
CA GLY A 278 -9.41 -18.76 -19.78
C GLY A 278 -10.82 -19.24 -19.43
N ASN A 279 -11.10 -19.46 -18.12
CA ASN A 279 -12.39 -19.93 -17.62
C ASN A 279 -13.27 -18.82 -17.05
N ALA A 280 -12.77 -17.58 -16.90
CA ALA A 280 -13.55 -16.43 -16.50
C ALA A 280 -13.55 -15.37 -17.60
N ALA A 281 -14.74 -14.79 -17.89
CA ALA A 281 -14.89 -13.73 -18.88
C ALA A 281 -14.56 -12.35 -18.29
N LEU A 282 -15.03 -12.08 -17.07
CA LEU A 282 -14.82 -10.86 -16.30
C LEU A 282 -14.19 -11.20 -14.95
N TYR A 283 -13.22 -10.42 -14.53
CA TYR A 283 -12.54 -10.62 -13.26
C TYR A 283 -12.10 -9.29 -12.64
N ILE A 284 -12.30 -9.11 -11.33
CA ILE A 284 -11.79 -7.96 -10.59
C ILE A 284 -10.46 -8.32 -9.95
N THR A 285 -9.41 -7.65 -10.39
CA THR A 285 -8.06 -7.77 -9.83
C THR A 285 -7.23 -6.52 -10.14
N GLY A 286 -5.98 -6.48 -9.68
CA GLY A 286 -5.09 -5.33 -9.85
C GLY A 286 -3.99 -5.53 -10.88
N LEU A 287 -3.17 -4.49 -11.02
CA LEU A 287 -2.03 -4.44 -11.93
C LEU A 287 -1.04 -5.58 -11.72
N TRP A 288 -0.90 -6.07 -10.49
CA TRP A 288 0.01 -7.16 -10.11
C TRP A 288 -0.26 -8.49 -10.83
N ASN A 289 -1.43 -8.64 -11.46
CA ASN A 289 -1.77 -9.83 -12.23
C ASN A 289 -1.53 -9.68 -13.74
N VAL A 290 -1.15 -8.51 -14.24
CA VAL A 290 -0.93 -8.26 -15.67
C VAL A 290 0.09 -9.24 -16.24
N THR A 291 1.29 -9.29 -15.67
CA THR A 291 2.37 -10.19 -16.12
C THR A 291 1.96 -11.66 -16.02
N ASN A 292 1.27 -12.07 -14.95
CA ASN A 292 0.78 -13.44 -14.78
C ASN A 292 -0.20 -13.85 -15.91
N PHE A 293 -1.08 -12.95 -16.33
CA PHE A 293 -2.03 -13.24 -17.41
C PHE A 293 -1.38 -13.19 -18.81
N GLU A 294 -0.40 -12.30 -19.01
CA GLU A 294 0.41 -12.29 -20.23
C GLU A 294 1.21 -13.59 -20.38
N ASP A 295 1.87 -14.05 -19.32
CA ASP A 295 2.63 -15.30 -19.29
C ASP A 295 1.72 -16.53 -19.52
N ALA A 296 0.48 -16.46 -19.04
CA ALA A 296 -0.54 -17.48 -19.31
C ALA A 296 -1.10 -17.42 -20.76
N GLY A 297 -0.71 -16.40 -21.55
CA GLY A 297 -1.16 -16.24 -22.94
C GLY A 297 -2.61 -15.77 -23.07
N ILE A 298 -3.16 -15.11 -22.05
CA ILE A 298 -4.52 -14.56 -22.08
C ILE A 298 -4.50 -13.22 -22.82
N ASP A 299 -5.28 -13.08 -23.87
CA ASP A 299 -5.58 -11.78 -24.49
C ASP A 299 -6.72 -11.12 -23.71
N PHE A 300 -6.37 -10.12 -22.93
CA PHE A 300 -7.30 -9.40 -22.05
C PHE A 300 -7.27 -7.89 -22.27
N GLY A 301 -8.27 -7.22 -21.72
CA GLY A 301 -8.29 -5.77 -21.57
C GLY A 301 -8.67 -5.39 -20.15
N VAL A 302 -8.52 -4.11 -19.85
CA VAL A 302 -8.86 -3.52 -18.54
C VAL A 302 -9.80 -2.36 -18.74
N ALA A 303 -10.87 -2.34 -17.96
CA ALA A 303 -11.89 -1.29 -17.96
C ALA A 303 -12.13 -0.78 -16.54
N PRO A 304 -12.68 0.43 -16.36
CA PRO A 304 -13.19 0.86 -15.06
C PRO A 304 -14.19 -0.13 -14.48
N LEU A 305 -14.29 -0.19 -13.16
CA LEU A 305 -15.30 -0.99 -12.46
C LEU A 305 -16.71 -0.50 -12.83
N PRO A 306 -17.70 -1.40 -12.91
CA PRO A 306 -19.07 -1.01 -13.22
C PRO A 306 -19.69 -0.12 -12.14
N SER A 307 -20.66 0.73 -12.52
CA SER A 307 -21.46 1.50 -11.58
C SER A 307 -22.53 0.65 -10.90
N LEU A 308 -22.82 0.93 -9.62
CA LEU A 308 -23.94 0.32 -8.89
C LEU A 308 -25.28 0.88 -9.37
N PRO A 309 -26.40 0.14 -9.18
CA PRO A 309 -27.73 0.61 -9.51
C PRO A 309 -28.02 2.01 -8.95
N GLY A 310 -28.55 2.89 -9.81
CA GLY A 310 -28.87 4.26 -9.44
C GLY A 310 -27.67 5.22 -9.41
N ASN A 311 -26.46 4.75 -9.77
CA ASN A 311 -25.27 5.59 -9.89
C ASN A 311 -24.79 5.68 -11.35
N ASP A 312 -24.39 6.87 -11.78
CA ASP A 312 -23.89 7.12 -13.14
C ASP A 312 -22.35 6.99 -13.23
N THR A 313 -21.67 6.81 -12.11
CA THR A 313 -20.21 6.73 -12.04
C THR A 313 -19.73 5.34 -11.60
N PRO A 314 -18.58 4.88 -12.10
CA PRO A 314 -17.91 3.69 -11.61
C PRO A 314 -17.81 3.67 -10.08
N VAL A 315 -17.88 2.46 -9.49
CA VAL A 315 -17.63 2.31 -8.05
C VAL A 315 -16.20 2.69 -7.70
N ALA A 316 -16.00 3.23 -6.53
CA ALA A 316 -14.69 3.64 -6.07
C ALA A 316 -13.90 2.45 -5.52
N SER A 317 -12.78 2.13 -6.15
CA SER A 317 -11.80 1.18 -5.63
C SER A 317 -10.90 1.81 -4.58
N PHE A 318 -10.23 1.00 -3.78
CA PHE A 318 -9.04 1.48 -3.10
C PHE A 318 -7.94 1.83 -4.10
N SER A 319 -7.20 2.91 -3.83
CA SER A 319 -5.88 3.11 -4.39
C SER A 319 -4.82 2.84 -3.33
N GLY A 320 -3.76 2.16 -3.74
CA GLY A 320 -2.63 1.79 -2.92
C GLY A 320 -1.39 2.59 -3.28
N THR A 321 -0.47 2.70 -2.32
CA THR A 321 0.90 3.14 -2.54
C THR A 321 1.80 2.12 -1.88
N ARG A 322 2.59 1.43 -2.69
CA ARG A 322 3.69 0.63 -2.17
C ARG A 322 4.85 1.56 -1.86
N ALA A 323 5.38 1.49 -0.67
CA ALA A 323 6.45 2.36 -0.23
C ALA A 323 7.61 1.58 0.37
N MET A 324 8.81 2.13 0.24
CA MET A 324 9.98 1.68 0.98
C MET A 324 10.12 2.53 2.23
N PHE A 325 10.23 1.90 3.37
CA PHE A 325 10.37 2.55 4.68
C PHE A 325 11.76 2.32 5.25
N VAL A 326 12.40 3.39 5.69
CA VAL A 326 13.67 3.30 6.43
C VAL A 326 13.36 2.79 7.84
N SER A 327 13.99 1.69 8.21
CA SER A 327 13.83 1.08 9.53
C SER A 327 14.39 1.97 10.63
N ALA A 328 13.64 2.14 11.71
CA ALA A 328 14.12 2.83 12.91
C ALA A 328 15.22 2.05 13.65
N TYR A 329 15.49 0.84 13.23
CA TYR A 329 16.50 -0.07 13.79
C TYR A 329 17.76 -0.19 12.94
N SER A 330 17.82 0.53 11.79
CA SER A 330 18.99 0.52 10.91
C SER A 330 20.19 1.22 11.57
N ASP A 331 21.35 0.64 11.40
CA ASP A 331 22.64 1.26 11.73
C ASP A 331 23.10 2.24 10.61
N TYR A 332 22.42 2.22 9.43
CA TYR A 332 22.77 2.96 8.21
C TYR A 332 21.58 3.69 7.60
N PRO A 333 20.85 4.52 8.39
CA PRO A 333 19.61 5.13 7.92
C PRO A 333 19.80 6.14 6.77
N GLU A 334 20.94 6.83 6.70
CA GLU A 334 21.27 7.75 5.61
C GLU A 334 21.50 7.01 4.29
N GLU A 335 22.24 5.89 4.33
CA GLU A 335 22.47 5.03 3.16
C GLU A 335 21.18 4.35 2.70
N ALA A 336 20.35 3.90 3.63
CA ALA A 336 19.03 3.32 3.33
C ALA A 336 18.11 4.37 2.66
N ALA A 337 18.09 5.60 3.16
CA ALA A 337 17.35 6.70 2.55
C ALA A 337 17.86 7.04 1.14
N LEU A 338 19.19 7.05 0.96
CA LEU A 338 19.82 7.31 -0.34
C LEU A 338 19.43 6.22 -1.37
N PHE A 339 19.42 4.96 -0.96
CA PHE A 339 18.94 3.88 -1.84
C PHE A 339 17.44 4.01 -2.14
N ALA A 340 16.62 4.34 -1.15
CA ALA A 340 15.19 4.56 -1.34
C ALA A 340 14.91 5.73 -2.31
N GLU A 341 15.65 6.85 -2.22
CA GLU A 341 15.59 7.95 -3.19
C GLU A 341 16.01 7.50 -4.60
N PHE A 342 17.07 6.67 -4.70
CA PHE A 342 17.51 6.13 -5.99
C PHE A 342 16.41 5.33 -6.69
N LEU A 343 15.61 4.56 -5.94
CA LEU A 343 14.47 3.81 -6.49
C LEU A 343 13.38 4.71 -7.11
N LEU A 344 13.34 6.01 -6.77
CA LEU A 344 12.42 6.99 -7.35
C LEU A 344 12.95 7.64 -8.65
N SER A 345 14.16 7.32 -9.10
CA SER A 345 14.68 7.83 -10.36
C SER A 345 13.84 7.32 -11.54
N GLU A 346 13.79 8.09 -12.64
CA GLU A 346 13.03 7.73 -13.85
C GLU A 346 13.43 6.34 -14.38
N GLU A 347 14.73 6.03 -14.35
CA GLU A 347 15.28 4.74 -14.78
C GLU A 347 14.74 3.60 -13.92
N MET A 348 14.77 3.75 -12.60
CA MET A 348 14.30 2.71 -11.68
C MET A 348 12.78 2.57 -11.69
N GLN A 349 12.04 3.64 -11.87
CA GLN A 349 10.59 3.60 -11.98
C GLN A 349 10.13 2.91 -13.29
N LYS A 350 10.87 3.09 -14.39
CA LYS A 350 10.64 2.33 -15.64
C LYS A 350 10.99 0.85 -15.45
N LEU A 351 12.16 0.55 -14.86
CA LEU A 351 12.56 -0.83 -14.56
C LEU A 351 11.52 -1.55 -13.71
N ARG A 352 11.00 -0.87 -12.66
CA ARG A 352 9.95 -1.43 -11.83
C ARG A 352 8.69 -1.73 -12.62
N PHE A 353 8.25 -0.78 -13.44
CA PHE A 353 7.09 -0.96 -14.30
C PHE A 353 7.27 -2.17 -15.24
N ASP A 354 8.42 -2.28 -15.89
CA ASP A 354 8.72 -3.38 -16.83
C ASP A 354 8.72 -4.76 -16.16
N LEU A 355 9.16 -4.83 -14.89
CA LEU A 355 9.24 -6.08 -14.13
C LEU A 355 7.94 -6.45 -13.38
N THR A 356 7.10 -5.47 -13.04
CA THR A 356 5.96 -5.69 -12.13
C THR A 356 4.61 -5.27 -12.70
N GLY A 357 4.59 -4.50 -13.79
CA GLY A 357 3.37 -3.86 -14.29
C GLY A 357 2.80 -2.74 -13.40
N SER A 358 3.40 -2.48 -12.24
CA SER A 358 2.92 -1.47 -11.27
C SER A 358 3.12 -0.05 -11.79
N LEU A 359 2.13 0.82 -11.62
CA LEU A 359 2.22 2.21 -12.07
C LEU A 359 3.34 2.96 -11.34
N PRO A 360 4.13 3.76 -12.08
CA PRO A 360 5.14 4.61 -11.46
C PRO A 360 4.54 5.58 -10.44
N SER A 361 5.28 5.85 -9.38
CA SER A 361 4.91 6.85 -8.38
C SER A 361 5.31 8.27 -8.77
N ILE A 362 6.02 8.44 -9.87
CA ILE A 362 6.44 9.71 -10.44
C ILE A 362 5.77 9.96 -11.78
N ASN A 363 5.77 11.21 -12.24
CA ASN A 363 5.15 11.57 -13.52
C ASN A 363 6.06 11.23 -14.69
N ILE A 364 6.01 9.99 -15.15
CA ILE A 364 6.69 9.51 -16.37
C ILE A 364 5.71 8.81 -17.30
N ALA A 365 5.99 8.85 -18.59
CA ALA A 365 5.22 8.10 -19.57
C ALA A 365 5.68 6.64 -19.57
N VAL A 366 4.73 5.73 -19.42
CA VAL A 366 4.90 4.28 -19.62
C VAL A 366 3.88 3.79 -20.65
N GLU A 367 4.30 2.87 -21.49
CA GLU A 367 3.43 2.33 -22.53
C GLU A 367 2.98 0.90 -22.17
N SER A 368 1.67 0.73 -22.03
CA SER A 368 1.05 -0.58 -21.86
C SER A 368 -0.39 -0.51 -22.36
N PRO A 369 -0.90 -1.54 -23.02
CA PRO A 369 -2.28 -1.58 -23.50
C PRO A 369 -3.33 -1.55 -22.37
N TYR A 370 -2.91 -1.74 -21.11
CA TYR A 370 -3.80 -1.83 -19.95
C TYR A 370 -3.85 -0.56 -19.12
N ILE A 371 -2.86 0.32 -19.26
CA ILE A 371 -2.70 1.53 -18.42
C ILE A 371 -3.91 2.44 -18.50
N GLU A 372 -4.49 2.62 -19.67
CA GLU A 372 -5.65 3.52 -19.84
C GLU A 372 -6.84 3.09 -18.97
N GLY A 373 -7.09 1.78 -18.85
CA GLY A 373 -8.15 1.24 -18.00
C GLY A 373 -7.92 1.53 -16.52
N PHE A 374 -6.69 1.35 -16.05
CA PHE A 374 -6.32 1.64 -14.67
C PHE A 374 -6.33 3.13 -14.35
N LEU A 375 -5.80 3.97 -15.24
CA LEU A 375 -5.83 5.43 -15.06
C LEU A 375 -7.26 5.95 -14.99
N LYS A 376 -8.17 5.43 -15.82
CA LYS A 376 -9.60 5.75 -15.74
C LYS A 376 -10.23 5.30 -14.40
N GLN A 377 -9.81 4.14 -13.87
CA GLN A 377 -10.30 3.70 -12.57
C GLN A 377 -9.73 4.55 -11.42
N LEU A 378 -8.48 4.99 -11.53
CA LEU A 378 -7.86 5.87 -10.52
C LEU A 378 -8.61 7.21 -10.36
N ASP A 379 -9.28 7.71 -11.40
CA ASP A 379 -10.12 8.91 -11.31
C ASP A 379 -11.28 8.75 -10.31
N TYR A 380 -11.68 7.51 -10.01
CA TYR A 380 -12.76 7.17 -9.08
C TYR A 380 -12.25 6.55 -7.78
N ALA A 381 -11.00 6.11 -7.74
CA ALA A 381 -10.40 5.47 -6.57
C ALA A 381 -10.20 6.44 -5.40
N PHE A 382 -10.08 5.89 -4.21
CA PHE A 382 -9.71 6.65 -3.02
C PHE A 382 -8.59 5.94 -2.28
N PRO A 383 -7.66 6.69 -1.64
CA PRO A 383 -6.57 6.08 -0.89
C PRO A 383 -7.11 5.22 0.25
N MET A 384 -6.50 4.06 0.46
CA MET A 384 -6.73 3.32 1.72
C MET A 384 -6.37 4.23 2.89
N PRO A 385 -7.20 4.29 3.94
CA PRO A 385 -6.87 5.08 5.13
C PRO A 385 -5.56 4.60 5.78
N SER A 386 -4.71 5.54 6.20
CA SER A 386 -3.42 5.25 6.84
C SER A 386 -3.47 5.37 8.38
N ILE A 387 -4.66 5.23 8.96
CA ILE A 387 -4.87 5.32 10.41
C ILE A 387 -4.75 3.94 11.09
N PRO A 388 -4.42 3.87 12.39
CA PRO A 388 -4.22 2.60 13.10
C PRO A 388 -5.42 1.63 13.03
N GLN A 389 -6.65 2.15 12.98
CA GLN A 389 -7.87 1.37 12.86
C GLN A 389 -7.96 0.54 11.58
N MET A 390 -7.17 0.89 10.55
CA MET A 390 -7.11 0.13 9.30
C MET A 390 -6.59 -1.31 9.51
N GLY A 391 -5.74 -1.52 10.53
CA GLY A 391 -5.32 -2.88 10.90
C GLY A 391 -6.49 -3.79 11.28
N ALA A 392 -7.45 -3.28 12.06
CA ALA A 392 -8.65 -4.04 12.45
C ALA A 392 -9.67 -4.19 11.31
N TYR A 393 -9.66 -3.27 10.34
CA TYR A 393 -10.54 -3.31 9.17
C TYR A 393 -10.40 -4.61 8.37
N TRP A 394 -9.17 -5.06 8.15
CA TRP A 394 -8.92 -6.21 7.27
C TRP A 394 -9.63 -7.46 7.76
N ASP A 395 -9.39 -7.88 9.00
CA ASP A 395 -10.02 -9.07 9.58
C ASP A 395 -11.55 -8.92 9.67
N ALA A 396 -12.01 -7.74 10.12
CA ALA A 396 -13.44 -7.50 10.31
C ALA A 396 -14.20 -7.50 8.97
N MET A 397 -13.68 -6.81 7.94
CA MET A 397 -14.35 -6.73 6.64
C MET A 397 -14.24 -8.02 5.84
N ASN A 398 -13.12 -8.76 5.94
CA ASN A 398 -12.98 -10.07 5.33
C ASN A 398 -14.06 -11.03 5.88
N ALA A 399 -14.23 -11.08 7.20
CA ALA A 399 -15.25 -11.90 7.83
C ALA A 399 -16.68 -11.48 7.44
N ALA A 400 -16.98 -10.17 7.52
CA ALA A 400 -18.30 -9.66 7.16
C ALA A 400 -18.64 -9.93 5.68
N SER A 401 -17.70 -9.73 4.75
CA SER A 401 -17.90 -10.00 3.33
C SER A 401 -18.19 -11.45 3.04
N ALA A 402 -17.40 -12.37 3.63
CA ALA A 402 -17.61 -13.80 3.47
C ALA A 402 -18.98 -14.25 4.03
N ASN A 403 -19.33 -13.79 5.24
CA ASN A 403 -20.61 -14.12 5.87
C ASN A 403 -21.81 -13.58 5.07
N ILE A 404 -21.73 -12.31 4.60
CA ILE A 404 -22.77 -11.70 3.78
C ILE A 404 -22.93 -12.48 2.47
N TRP A 405 -21.83 -12.82 1.80
CA TRP A 405 -21.85 -13.61 0.57
C TRP A 405 -22.56 -14.94 0.78
N ASP A 406 -22.32 -15.61 1.90
CA ASP A 406 -22.92 -16.91 2.25
C ASP A 406 -24.32 -16.79 2.88
N GLY A 407 -24.92 -15.57 2.87
CA GLY A 407 -26.34 -15.35 3.16
C GLY A 407 -26.65 -14.84 4.58
N ALA A 408 -25.65 -14.37 5.33
CA ALA A 408 -25.88 -13.74 6.64
C ALA A 408 -26.65 -12.41 6.53
N ASP A 409 -27.19 -11.93 7.64
CA ASP A 409 -27.89 -10.65 7.74
C ASP A 409 -26.90 -9.50 7.56
N ILE A 410 -27.11 -8.70 6.52
CA ILE A 410 -26.18 -7.66 6.08
C ILE A 410 -25.98 -6.56 7.12
N GLN A 411 -27.08 -6.07 7.71
CA GLN A 411 -26.98 -5.01 8.72
C GLN A 411 -26.23 -5.51 9.96
N ALA A 412 -26.53 -6.72 10.42
CA ALA A 412 -25.88 -7.29 11.59
C ALA A 412 -24.38 -7.51 11.38
N GLU A 413 -23.97 -8.01 10.19
CA GLU A 413 -22.56 -8.20 9.85
C GLU A 413 -21.81 -6.87 9.74
N LEU A 414 -22.40 -5.86 9.11
CA LEU A 414 -21.79 -4.54 9.00
C LEU A 414 -21.72 -3.79 10.34
N ASP A 415 -22.70 -3.95 11.21
CA ASP A 415 -22.67 -3.40 12.57
C ASP A 415 -21.58 -4.07 13.43
N ALA A 416 -21.43 -5.39 13.32
CA ALA A 416 -20.36 -6.12 13.99
C ALA A 416 -18.98 -5.73 13.44
N CYS A 417 -18.86 -5.56 12.11
CA CYS A 417 -17.65 -5.06 11.46
C CYS A 417 -17.27 -3.67 11.98
N ASN A 418 -18.21 -2.72 11.99
CA ASN A 418 -17.99 -1.37 12.53
C ASN A 418 -17.53 -1.40 14.01
N ALA A 419 -18.20 -2.22 14.85
CA ALA A 419 -17.85 -2.34 16.26
C ALA A 419 -16.42 -2.92 16.44
N ALA A 420 -16.05 -3.93 15.68
CA ALA A 420 -14.72 -4.53 15.73
C ALA A 420 -13.62 -3.54 15.32
N ILE A 421 -13.84 -2.76 14.26
CA ILE A 421 -12.89 -1.75 13.78
C ILE A 421 -12.69 -0.65 14.81
N LEU A 422 -13.75 -0.21 15.48
CA LEU A 422 -13.71 0.86 16.47
C LEU A 422 -13.34 0.36 17.90
N GLY A 423 -13.16 -0.95 18.10
CA GLY A 423 -12.83 -1.54 19.40
C GLY A 423 -13.96 -1.44 20.41
N GLN A 424 -15.23 -1.56 19.96
CA GLN A 424 -16.45 -1.42 20.77
C GLN A 424 -17.05 -2.77 21.13
#